data_54ad137586ee551bf4040220f68d539b
#
_entry.id   54ad137586ee551bf4040220f68d539b
#
_cell.length_a   1.000
_cell.length_b   1.000
_cell.length_c   1.000
_cell.angle_alpha   90.00
_cell.angle_beta   90.00
_cell.angle_gamma   90.00
#
_symmetry.space_group_name_H-M   'P 1'
#
loop_
_entity.id
_entity.type
_entity.pdbx_description
1 polymer ?
#
loop_
_entity_poly.entity_id
_entity_poly.type
_entity_poly.pdbx_seq_one_letter_code
_entity_poly.pdbx_strand_id
1 'polypeptide(L)'
;MDVTRVDHIGIAVNNLDETIKFYEEIIGIKCTAVETVEDQKVKVAFFPIGDTELEFLESTSSDGPIAKFIEANKGRGGIQHVALRVPCIKTAIAEMKAKGVQMIDNEPRYGAGGAQIAFCHPKSTGGILLELCERD
;
A
#
# COMPACT_ATOMS: atom_id res chain seq x y z
N MET A 1 -1.11 -14.70 -15.05
CA MET A 1 -1.00 -14.20 -13.66
C MET A 1 -2.39 -14.22 -13.04
N ASP A 2 -2.50 -14.78 -11.85
CA ASP A 2 -3.78 -14.88 -11.16
C ASP A 2 -3.92 -13.78 -10.11
N VAL A 3 -4.69 -12.77 -10.43
CA VAL A 3 -5.04 -11.76 -9.42
C VAL A 3 -6.28 -12.28 -8.68
N THR A 4 -6.14 -12.55 -7.39
CA THR A 4 -7.19 -13.21 -6.61
C THR A 4 -8.13 -12.21 -5.91
N ARG A 5 -7.64 -11.02 -5.59
CA ARG A 5 -8.45 -9.99 -4.93
C ARG A 5 -7.69 -8.66 -4.91
N VAL A 6 -8.41 -7.60 -4.58
CA VAL A 6 -7.75 -6.36 -4.13
C VAL A 6 -7.27 -6.66 -2.71
N ASP A 7 -5.97 -6.69 -2.49
CA ASP A 7 -5.41 -6.96 -1.17
C ASP A 7 -5.69 -5.81 -0.22
N HIS A 8 -5.33 -4.60 -0.64
CA HIS A 8 -5.60 -3.41 0.15
C HIS A 8 -5.54 -2.15 -0.70
N ILE A 9 -6.05 -1.07 -0.13
CA ILE A 9 -5.94 0.28 -0.67
C ILE A 9 -5.13 1.07 0.34
N GLY A 10 -4.01 1.62 -0.09
CA GLY A 10 -3.12 2.42 0.76
C GLY A 10 -3.49 3.90 0.69
N ILE A 11 -3.81 4.49 1.83
CA ILE A 11 -4.29 5.86 1.93
C ILE A 11 -3.34 6.66 2.81
N ALA A 12 -2.72 7.69 2.24
CA ALA A 12 -1.82 8.58 2.97
C ALA A 12 -2.64 9.57 3.80
N VAL A 13 -2.29 9.71 5.07
CA VAL A 13 -2.97 10.64 5.98
C VAL A 13 -1.97 11.48 6.76
N ASN A 14 -2.39 12.66 7.19
CA ASN A 14 -1.55 13.55 8.00
C ASN A 14 -1.57 13.18 9.48
N ASN A 15 -2.67 12.64 9.98
CA ASN A 15 -2.81 12.28 11.39
C ASN A 15 -3.51 10.93 11.51
N LEU A 16 -2.73 9.91 11.84
CA LEU A 16 -3.23 8.55 11.91
C LEU A 16 -4.23 8.36 13.05
N ASP A 17 -3.96 8.93 14.22
CA ASP A 17 -4.85 8.78 15.38
C ASP A 17 -6.23 9.37 15.10
N GLU A 18 -6.30 10.54 14.51
CA GLU A 18 -7.58 11.15 14.12
C GLU A 18 -8.30 10.34 13.06
N THR A 19 -7.55 9.77 12.11
CA THR A 19 -8.10 8.91 11.06
C THR A 19 -8.71 7.65 11.66
N ILE A 20 -7.99 6.98 12.56
CA ILE A 20 -8.47 5.78 13.24
C ILE A 20 -9.79 6.10 13.97
N LYS A 21 -9.80 7.20 14.70
CA LYS A 21 -11.00 7.63 15.45
C LYS A 21 -12.20 7.85 14.53
N PHE A 22 -11.98 8.53 13.40
CA PHE A 22 -13.06 8.78 12.43
C PHE A 22 -13.63 7.47 11.89
N TYR A 23 -12.78 6.58 11.44
CA TYR A 23 -13.25 5.34 10.81
C TYR A 23 -13.86 4.38 11.82
N GLU A 24 -13.40 4.36 13.07
CA GLU A 24 -14.02 3.54 14.10
C GLU A 24 -15.33 4.13 14.62
N GLU A 25 -15.34 5.41 14.95
CA GLU A 25 -16.50 6.02 15.61
C GLU A 25 -17.60 6.45 14.64
N ILE A 26 -17.24 6.93 13.45
CA ILE A 26 -18.22 7.47 12.49
C ILE A 26 -18.61 6.41 11.46
N ILE A 27 -17.61 5.77 10.84
CA ILE A 27 -17.88 4.76 9.81
C ILE A 27 -18.24 3.41 10.42
N GLY A 28 -17.71 3.10 11.61
CA GLY A 28 -18.06 1.88 12.33
C GLY A 28 -17.25 0.65 11.95
N ILE A 29 -16.07 0.82 11.31
CA ILE A 29 -15.17 -0.29 11.04
C ILE A 29 -14.08 -0.32 12.11
N LYS A 30 -13.40 -1.46 12.25
CA LYS A 30 -12.45 -1.65 13.35
C LYS A 30 -11.02 -1.71 12.87
N CYS A 31 -10.16 -0.93 13.53
CA CYS A 31 -8.71 -1.04 13.37
C CYS A 31 -8.24 -2.29 14.11
N THR A 32 -7.63 -3.23 13.40
CA THR A 32 -7.18 -4.49 13.99
C THR A 32 -5.75 -4.46 14.47
N ALA A 33 -4.94 -3.57 13.94
CA ALA A 33 -3.53 -3.43 14.33
C ALA A 33 -2.96 -2.13 13.83
N VAL A 34 -1.88 -1.69 14.48
CA VAL A 34 -1.06 -0.57 14.03
C VAL A 34 0.39 -1.06 14.04
N GLU A 35 1.12 -0.82 12.97
CA GLU A 35 2.49 -1.28 12.81
C GLU A 35 3.37 -0.16 12.29
N THR A 36 4.62 -0.10 12.76
CA THR A 36 5.62 0.78 12.18
C THR A 36 6.52 -0.02 11.26
N VAL A 37 6.63 0.39 10.01
CA VAL A 37 7.51 -0.24 9.03
C VAL A 37 8.71 0.71 8.84
N GLU A 38 9.78 0.42 9.54
CA GLU A 38 10.97 1.28 9.61
C GLU A 38 11.58 1.55 8.23
N ASP A 39 11.73 0.51 7.42
CA ASP A 39 12.34 0.61 6.09
C ASP A 39 11.56 1.52 5.16
N GLN A 40 10.26 1.61 5.35
CA GLN A 40 9.38 2.43 4.52
C GLN A 40 9.05 3.77 5.17
N LYS A 41 9.58 4.02 6.37
CA LYS A 41 9.38 5.27 7.12
C LYS A 41 7.90 5.60 7.29
N VAL A 42 7.12 4.59 7.71
CA VAL A 42 5.66 4.70 7.76
C VAL A 42 5.09 3.98 8.97
N LYS A 43 4.00 4.52 9.49
CA LYS A 43 3.15 3.90 10.51
C LYS A 43 1.82 3.57 9.85
N VAL A 44 1.37 2.34 9.98
CA VAL A 44 0.22 1.80 9.25
C VAL A 44 -0.86 1.35 10.20
N ALA A 45 -2.10 1.75 9.92
CA ALA A 45 -3.28 1.23 10.62
C ALA A 45 -4.07 0.34 9.65
N PHE A 46 -4.47 -0.85 10.10
CA PHE A 46 -5.14 -1.86 9.29
C PHE A 46 -6.62 -1.93 9.61
N PHE A 47 -7.46 -1.77 8.59
CA PHE A 47 -8.91 -1.86 8.68
C PHE A 47 -9.45 -2.90 7.70
N PRO A 48 -9.56 -4.18 8.12
CA PRO A 48 -10.13 -5.20 7.22
C PRO A 48 -11.60 -4.93 6.92
N ILE A 49 -11.98 -5.12 5.67
CA ILE A 49 -13.35 -4.98 5.19
C ILE A 49 -13.62 -6.09 4.18
N GLY A 50 -14.35 -7.14 4.57
CA GLY A 50 -14.57 -8.29 3.70
C GLY A 50 -13.24 -8.93 3.31
N ASP A 51 -13.02 -9.09 2.01
CA ASP A 51 -11.81 -9.71 1.48
C ASP A 51 -10.67 -8.72 1.23
N THR A 52 -10.88 -7.45 1.54
CA THR A 52 -9.87 -6.41 1.32
C THR A 52 -9.59 -5.66 2.62
N GLU A 53 -8.75 -4.65 2.54
CA GLU A 53 -8.30 -3.90 3.71
C GLU A 53 -8.01 -2.46 3.31
N LEU A 54 -8.40 -1.52 4.16
CA LEU A 54 -7.87 -0.16 4.05
C LEU A 54 -6.63 -0.09 4.92
N GLU A 55 -5.54 0.44 4.37
CA GLU A 55 -4.32 0.70 5.13
C GLU A 55 -4.07 2.19 5.15
N PHE A 56 -4.17 2.79 6.33
CA PHE A 56 -3.90 4.22 6.49
C PHE A 56 -2.45 4.41 6.89
N LEU A 57 -1.78 5.31 6.19
CA LEU A 57 -0.32 5.44 6.21
C LEU A 57 0.06 6.85 6.64
N GLU A 58 0.77 6.96 7.76
CA GLU A 58 1.31 8.23 8.22
C GLU A 58 2.83 8.14 8.17
N SER A 59 3.48 9.14 7.59
CA SER A 59 4.94 9.15 7.51
C SER A 59 5.57 9.34 8.89
N THR A 60 6.65 8.60 9.16
CA THR A 60 7.43 8.76 10.39
C THR A 60 8.61 9.71 10.18
N SER A 61 8.81 10.20 8.95
CA SER A 61 9.94 11.02 8.58
C SER A 61 9.55 11.98 7.46
N SER A 62 10.13 13.18 7.46
CA SER A 62 9.85 14.18 6.42
C SER A 62 10.38 13.79 5.03
N ASP A 63 11.29 12.81 4.95
CA ASP A 63 11.87 12.34 3.70
C ASP A 63 11.30 11.00 3.24
N GLY A 64 10.27 10.48 3.92
CA GLY A 64 9.65 9.21 3.54
C GLY A 64 8.74 9.35 2.33
N PRO A 65 8.40 8.22 1.67
CA PRO A 65 7.55 8.24 0.48
C PRO A 65 6.14 8.78 0.73
N ILE A 66 5.57 8.54 1.90
CA ILE A 66 4.24 9.09 2.23
C ILE A 66 4.30 10.60 2.44
N ALA A 67 5.35 11.09 3.10
CA ALA A 67 5.54 12.53 3.27
C ALA A 67 5.68 13.22 1.91
N LYS A 68 6.42 12.61 0.99
CA LYS A 68 6.59 13.14 -0.38
C LYS A 68 5.29 13.12 -1.16
N PHE A 69 4.50 12.05 -1.00
CA PHE A 69 3.18 11.97 -1.64
C PHE A 69 2.27 13.12 -1.18
N ILE A 70 2.21 13.37 0.12
CA ILE A 70 1.38 14.43 0.70
C ILE A 70 1.87 15.79 0.24
N GLU A 71 3.20 16.02 0.23
CA GLU A 71 3.79 17.26 -0.24
C GLU A 71 3.41 17.52 -1.71
N ALA A 72 3.54 16.51 -2.56
CA ALA A 72 3.16 16.61 -3.97
C ALA A 72 1.65 16.82 -4.15
N ASN A 73 0.84 16.41 -3.18
CA ASN A 73 -0.61 16.58 -3.17
C ASN A 73 -1.05 17.83 -2.39
N LYS A 74 -0.18 18.83 -2.32
CA LYS A 74 -0.44 20.15 -1.69
C LYS A 74 -0.78 20.05 -0.21
N GLY A 75 -0.14 19.14 0.50
CA GLY A 75 -0.32 18.95 1.95
C GLY A 75 -1.52 18.11 2.33
N ARG A 76 -2.22 17.53 1.33
CA ARG A 76 -3.41 16.72 1.59
C ARG A 76 -3.11 15.23 1.47
N GLY A 77 -3.80 14.43 2.28
CA GLY A 77 -3.79 12.98 2.14
C GLY A 77 -4.57 12.54 0.89
N GLY A 78 -4.59 11.26 0.64
CA GLY A 78 -5.30 10.68 -0.50
C GLY A 78 -4.88 9.24 -0.71
N ILE A 79 -5.53 8.59 -1.68
CA ILE A 79 -5.17 7.22 -2.05
C ILE A 79 -3.79 7.25 -2.70
N GLN A 80 -2.84 6.52 -2.10
CA GLN A 80 -1.47 6.51 -2.55
C GLN A 80 -1.17 5.31 -3.46
N HIS A 81 -1.74 4.14 -3.12
CA HIS A 81 -1.55 2.95 -3.94
C HIS A 81 -2.71 1.97 -3.82
N VAL A 82 -2.78 1.06 -4.78
CA VAL A 82 -3.71 -0.07 -4.76
C VAL A 82 -2.87 -1.33 -4.88
N ALA A 83 -3.13 -2.31 -4.03
CA ALA A 83 -2.41 -3.59 -4.03
C ALA A 83 -3.31 -4.71 -4.48
N LEU A 84 -2.82 -5.51 -5.41
CA LEU A 84 -3.50 -6.69 -5.92
C LEU A 84 -2.79 -7.93 -5.39
N ARG A 85 -3.58 -8.88 -4.86
CA ARG A 85 -3.00 -10.12 -4.36
C ARG A 85 -2.76 -11.11 -5.47
N VAL A 86 -1.55 -11.71 -5.45
CA VAL A 86 -1.15 -12.77 -6.37
C VAL A 86 -0.64 -13.96 -5.57
N PRO A 87 -0.77 -15.21 -6.08
CA PRO A 87 -0.31 -16.40 -5.35
C PRO A 87 1.20 -16.54 -5.31
N CYS A 88 1.92 -16.01 -6.31
CA CYS A 88 3.39 -16.08 -6.36
C CYS A 88 3.93 -14.79 -6.94
N ILE A 89 4.50 -13.96 -6.09
CA ILE A 89 4.97 -12.62 -6.49
C ILE A 89 6.16 -12.69 -7.45
N LYS A 90 7.07 -13.65 -7.26
CA LYS A 90 8.22 -13.77 -8.16
C LYS A 90 7.80 -14.08 -9.59
N THR A 91 6.83 -14.99 -9.73
CA THR A 91 6.26 -15.33 -11.04
C THR A 91 5.54 -14.13 -11.63
N ALA A 92 4.78 -13.41 -10.82
CA ALA A 92 4.04 -12.23 -11.26
C ALA A 92 4.99 -11.13 -11.76
N ILE A 93 6.07 -10.86 -11.03
CA ILE A 93 7.08 -9.87 -11.44
C ILE A 93 7.69 -10.28 -12.79
N ALA A 94 8.08 -11.55 -12.94
CA ALA A 94 8.68 -12.04 -14.17
C ALA A 94 7.71 -11.89 -15.36
N GLU A 95 6.44 -12.22 -15.16
CA GLU A 95 5.43 -12.10 -16.20
C GLU A 95 5.19 -10.63 -16.59
N MET A 96 5.11 -9.74 -15.61
CA MET A 96 4.95 -8.31 -15.86
C MET A 96 6.10 -7.77 -16.70
N LYS A 97 7.34 -8.11 -16.31
CA LYS A 97 8.55 -7.68 -17.03
C LYS A 97 8.56 -8.23 -18.45
N ALA A 98 8.19 -9.50 -18.64
CA ALA A 98 8.13 -10.12 -19.97
C ALA A 98 7.12 -9.43 -20.88
N LYS A 99 6.07 -8.81 -20.30
CA LYS A 99 5.06 -8.08 -21.04
C LYS A 99 5.36 -6.57 -21.18
N GLY A 100 6.57 -6.16 -20.83
CA GLY A 100 7.04 -4.80 -21.02
C GLY A 100 6.72 -3.81 -19.90
N VAL A 101 6.25 -4.30 -18.77
CA VAL A 101 5.96 -3.44 -17.62
C VAL A 101 7.27 -3.05 -16.93
N GLN A 102 7.42 -1.75 -16.65
CA GLN A 102 8.54 -1.26 -15.86
C GLN A 102 8.22 -1.44 -14.39
N MET A 103 9.05 -2.20 -13.69
CA MET A 103 8.90 -2.40 -12.26
C MET A 103 9.76 -1.40 -11.50
N ILE A 104 9.24 -0.88 -10.38
CA ILE A 104 10.05 -0.15 -9.41
C ILE A 104 10.89 -1.17 -8.63
N ASP A 105 10.24 -2.26 -8.18
CA ASP A 105 10.90 -3.34 -7.48
C ASP A 105 11.04 -4.54 -8.41
N ASN A 106 12.29 -4.91 -8.73
CA ASN A 106 12.56 -6.07 -9.56
C ASN A 106 12.60 -7.37 -8.76
N GLU A 107 12.70 -7.25 -7.45
CA GLU A 107 12.66 -8.35 -6.49
C GLU A 107 11.65 -8.02 -5.40
N PRO A 108 10.98 -9.02 -4.82
CA PRO A 108 10.06 -8.77 -3.72
C PRO A 108 10.79 -8.20 -2.50
N ARG A 109 10.09 -7.36 -1.76
CA ARG A 109 10.55 -6.88 -0.46
C ARG A 109 9.42 -7.02 0.56
N TYR A 110 9.75 -6.90 1.84
CA TYR A 110 8.74 -7.02 2.89
C TYR A 110 7.96 -5.72 3.02
N GLY A 111 6.65 -5.87 3.14
CA GLY A 111 5.73 -4.77 3.36
C GLY A 111 5.01 -4.92 4.70
N ALA A 112 4.06 -4.05 4.94
CA ALA A 112 3.24 -4.07 6.14
C ALA A 112 2.49 -5.39 6.28
N GLY A 113 2.35 -5.87 7.52
CA GLY A 113 1.64 -7.12 7.80
C GLY A 113 2.40 -8.39 7.38
N GLY A 114 3.70 -8.29 7.13
CA GLY A 114 4.53 -9.44 6.76
C GLY A 114 4.36 -9.90 5.33
N ALA A 115 3.72 -9.10 4.48
CA ALA A 115 3.53 -9.45 3.07
C ALA A 115 4.83 -9.32 2.29
N GLN A 116 4.92 -10.03 1.15
CA GLN A 116 5.94 -9.76 0.15
C GLN A 116 5.31 -8.85 -0.89
N ILE A 117 5.97 -7.76 -1.21
CA ILE A 117 5.42 -6.74 -2.10
C ILE A 117 6.39 -6.34 -3.21
N ALA A 118 5.83 -5.80 -4.29
CA ALA A 118 6.60 -5.18 -5.36
C ALA A 118 5.73 -4.13 -6.05
N PHE A 119 6.30 -2.95 -6.30
CA PHE A 119 5.59 -1.88 -6.98
C PHE A 119 5.90 -1.84 -8.47
N CYS A 120 4.86 -1.60 -9.27
CA CYS A 120 4.99 -1.27 -10.70
C CYS A 120 5.17 0.23 -10.84
N HIS A 121 5.97 0.64 -11.83
CA HIS A 121 6.13 2.06 -12.10
C HIS A 121 4.83 2.64 -12.67
N PRO A 122 4.34 3.80 -12.17
CA PRO A 122 3.10 4.40 -12.66
C PRO A 122 3.04 4.65 -14.17
N LYS A 123 4.19 4.82 -14.80
CA LYS A 123 4.32 4.97 -16.24
C LYS A 123 3.71 3.80 -17.02
N SER A 124 3.77 2.59 -16.45
CA SER A 124 3.25 1.37 -17.08
C SER A 124 1.81 1.09 -16.72
N THR A 125 1.26 1.79 -15.74
CA THR A 125 -0.07 1.48 -15.15
C THR A 125 -1.09 2.60 -15.32
N GLY A 126 -0.80 3.57 -16.20
CA GLY A 126 -1.72 4.69 -16.41
C GLY A 126 -1.72 5.72 -15.30
N GLY A 127 -0.61 5.83 -14.56
CA GLY A 127 -0.45 6.84 -13.50
C GLY A 127 -0.79 6.36 -12.11
N ILE A 128 -1.17 5.09 -11.96
CA ILE A 128 -1.50 4.51 -10.65
C ILE A 128 -0.29 3.80 -10.08
N LEU A 129 0.03 4.06 -8.81
CA LEU A 129 1.04 3.27 -8.12
C LEU A 129 0.41 1.92 -7.75
N LEU A 130 0.74 0.92 -8.55
CA LEU A 130 0.18 -0.43 -8.41
C LEU A 130 1.17 -1.32 -7.66
N GLU A 131 0.69 -2.00 -6.63
CA GLU A 131 1.47 -2.94 -5.84
C GLU A 131 1.01 -4.37 -6.14
N LEU A 132 1.96 -5.29 -6.26
CA LEU A 132 1.68 -6.72 -6.21
C LEU A 132 1.97 -7.19 -4.79
N CYS A 133 1.13 -8.09 -4.27
CA CYS A 133 1.21 -8.52 -2.88
C CYS A 133 0.99 -10.02 -2.77
N GLU A 134 1.91 -10.69 -2.10
CA GLU A 134 1.77 -12.11 -1.77
C GLU A 134 1.70 -12.25 -0.26
N ARG A 135 0.71 -13.02 0.22
CA ARG A 135 0.58 -13.37 1.64
C ARG A 135 0.51 -14.88 1.79
N ASP A 136 0.93 -15.35 2.91
CA ASP A 136 0.85 -16.77 3.27
C ASP A 136 -0.59 -17.24 3.46
#